data_cb7f1aeac2a4c6c384f57d9baa3e645f
#
_entry.id   cb7f1aeac2a4c6c384f57d9baa3e645f
#
_cell.length_a   1.000
_cell.length_b   1.000
_cell.length_c   1.000
_cell.angle_alpha   90.00
_cell.angle_beta   90.00
_cell.angle_gamma   90.00
#
_symmetry.space_group_name_H-M   'P 1'
#
loop_
_entity.id
_entity.type
_entity.pdbx_description
1 polymer ?
#
loop_
_entity_poly.entity_id
_entity_poly.type
_entity_poly.pdbx_seq_one_letter_code
_entity_poly.pdbx_strand_id
1 'polypeptide(L)'
;MDGDLNLDYSKPIYIIGDVHGCLETLCALIEKLPQKWDSQIIFTGDLIDRGAKSCEVVDLVMKYNYACVLGNHEELMLEYYHAIPSKGYNKIWINNGGYEAMESYQRNGGFEKIHEHLEWFLKLPRFLEIPLCDEKGQRLFVTHGFGLPYYKEKEKKAEMVTWSRLKSHNWEKEAKKNYGVFNVFGHDVRKVPMIMENFAAIDTGCVYVGDDSKSAVLSALEWPSKQIYQQDNCER
;
A
#
# COMPACT_ATOMS: atom_id res chain seq x y z
N MET A 1 8.24 17.21 0.11
CA MET A 1 8.13 17.58 -1.31
C MET A 1 6.70 17.24 -1.72
N ASP A 2 5.87 18.29 -1.83
CA ASP A 2 4.53 18.15 -2.38
C ASP A 2 4.70 18.02 -3.90
N GLY A 3 4.95 16.80 -4.35
CA GLY A 3 4.74 16.48 -5.75
C GLY A 3 3.24 16.62 -5.98
N ASP A 4 2.82 17.57 -6.82
CA ASP A 4 1.42 17.78 -7.18
C ASP A 4 0.84 16.46 -7.67
N LEU A 5 0.19 15.72 -6.73
CA LEU A 5 -0.69 14.63 -7.10
C LEU A 5 -1.80 15.28 -7.93
N ASN A 6 -1.84 14.97 -9.22
CA ASN A 6 -2.86 15.50 -10.12
C ASN A 6 -4.22 14.84 -9.85
N LEU A 7 -4.77 15.07 -8.64
CA LEU A 7 -6.04 14.53 -8.19
C LEU A 7 -7.15 15.55 -8.36
N ASP A 8 -8.26 15.12 -8.90
CA ASP A 8 -9.50 15.88 -8.99
C ASP A 8 -10.36 15.63 -7.73
N TYR A 9 -10.31 16.52 -6.77
CA TYR A 9 -11.03 16.38 -5.49
C TYR A 9 -12.57 16.46 -5.61
N SER A 10 -13.11 16.66 -6.80
CA SER A 10 -14.55 16.52 -7.06
C SER A 10 -14.96 15.06 -7.29
N LYS A 11 -13.99 14.14 -7.43
CA LYS A 11 -14.19 12.72 -7.67
C LYS A 11 -13.71 11.88 -6.48
N PRO A 12 -14.25 10.67 -6.31
CA PRO A 12 -13.77 9.76 -5.28
C PRO A 12 -12.32 9.32 -5.56
N ILE A 13 -11.62 8.98 -4.48
CA ILE A 13 -10.26 8.41 -4.50
C ILE A 13 -10.36 7.00 -3.93
N TYR A 14 -9.74 6.04 -4.60
CA TYR A 14 -9.73 4.63 -4.16
C TYR A 14 -8.37 4.29 -3.57
N ILE A 15 -8.35 3.86 -2.31
CA ILE A 15 -7.13 3.42 -1.64
C ILE A 15 -7.09 1.90 -1.71
N ILE A 16 -6.07 1.32 -2.35
CA ILE A 16 -5.89 -0.12 -2.52
C ILE A 16 -4.83 -0.61 -1.53
N GLY A 17 -5.13 -1.71 -0.83
CA GLY A 17 -4.23 -2.39 0.10
C GLY A 17 -3.10 -3.15 -0.59
N ASP A 18 -2.37 -3.95 0.20
CA ASP A 18 -1.18 -4.68 -0.21
C ASP A 18 -1.47 -5.65 -1.37
N VAL A 19 -0.73 -5.52 -2.48
CA VAL A 19 -0.95 -6.27 -3.73
C VAL A 19 -0.06 -7.50 -3.82
N HIS A 20 1.19 -7.37 -3.41
CA HIS A 20 2.16 -8.47 -3.39
C HIS A 20 2.20 -9.28 -4.70
N GLY A 21 2.43 -8.62 -5.84
CA GLY A 21 2.59 -9.30 -7.12
C GLY A 21 1.34 -10.00 -7.67
N CYS A 22 0.15 -9.73 -7.12
CA CYS A 22 -1.13 -10.29 -7.56
C CYS A 22 -1.74 -9.43 -8.68
N LEU A 23 -1.20 -9.52 -9.88
CA LEU A 23 -1.55 -8.66 -11.02
C LEU A 23 -2.98 -8.87 -11.52
N GLU A 24 -3.39 -10.13 -11.74
CA GLU A 24 -4.72 -10.44 -12.25
C GLU A 24 -5.80 -9.97 -11.28
N THR A 25 -5.55 -10.18 -9.99
CA THR A 25 -6.45 -9.76 -8.93
C THR A 25 -6.55 -8.23 -8.85
N LEU A 26 -5.43 -7.53 -9.02
CA LEU A 26 -5.41 -6.06 -9.11
C LEU A 26 -6.21 -5.58 -10.31
N CYS A 27 -5.97 -6.12 -11.49
CA CYS A 27 -6.71 -5.76 -12.71
C CYS A 27 -8.22 -6.01 -12.52
N ALA A 28 -8.61 -7.16 -11.97
CA ALA A 28 -9.99 -7.50 -11.72
C ALA A 28 -10.66 -6.57 -10.68
N LEU A 29 -9.92 -6.13 -9.65
CA LEU A 29 -10.41 -5.14 -8.69
C LEU A 29 -10.64 -3.79 -9.36
N ILE A 30 -9.69 -3.31 -10.16
CA ILE A 30 -9.81 -2.03 -10.87
C ILE A 30 -11.04 -2.04 -11.80
N GLU A 31 -11.30 -3.14 -12.50
CA GLU A 31 -12.50 -3.28 -13.35
C GLU A 31 -13.84 -3.22 -12.59
N LYS A 32 -13.82 -3.47 -11.27
CA LYS A 32 -14.99 -3.32 -10.39
C LYS A 32 -15.22 -1.90 -9.90
N LEU A 33 -14.19 -1.04 -9.95
CA LEU A 33 -14.34 0.35 -9.53
C LEU A 33 -15.24 1.11 -10.51
N PRO A 34 -16.03 2.09 -10.05
CA PRO A 34 -16.98 2.82 -10.90
C PRO A 34 -16.36 3.49 -12.14
N GLN A 35 -15.15 4.04 -12.03
CA GLN A 35 -14.41 4.65 -13.13
C GLN A 35 -13.36 3.71 -13.74
N LYS A 36 -13.28 2.46 -13.26
CA LYS A 36 -12.31 1.45 -13.73
C LYS A 36 -10.89 2.02 -13.80
N TRP A 37 -10.23 1.94 -14.94
CA TRP A 37 -8.87 2.41 -15.18
C TRP A 37 -8.70 3.94 -15.12
N ASP A 38 -9.81 4.70 -15.23
CA ASP A 38 -9.83 6.16 -15.05
C ASP A 38 -10.03 6.57 -13.58
N SER A 39 -10.07 5.60 -12.65
CA SER A 39 -10.16 5.84 -11.22
C SER A 39 -8.90 6.53 -10.68
N GLN A 40 -9.08 7.42 -9.72
CA GLN A 40 -7.98 7.99 -8.95
C GLN A 40 -7.59 7.00 -7.86
N ILE A 41 -6.43 6.35 -8.01
CA ILE A 41 -5.98 5.26 -7.14
C ILE A 41 -4.75 5.70 -6.34
N ILE A 42 -4.74 5.35 -5.06
CA ILE A 42 -3.59 5.45 -4.17
C ILE A 42 -3.32 4.07 -3.57
N PHE A 43 -2.11 3.56 -3.70
CA PHE A 43 -1.69 2.30 -3.08
C PHE A 43 -1.08 2.53 -1.70
N THR A 44 -1.35 1.61 -0.77
CA THR A 44 -0.75 1.64 0.57
C THR A 44 0.69 1.11 0.61
N GLY A 45 1.31 0.80 -0.53
CA GLY A 45 2.62 0.13 -0.64
C GLY A 45 2.49 -1.38 -0.72
N ASP A 46 3.61 -2.09 -0.57
CA ASP A 46 3.72 -3.54 -0.70
C ASP A 46 3.13 -4.06 -2.02
N LEU A 47 3.62 -3.49 -3.12
CA LEU A 47 3.27 -3.91 -4.47
C LEU A 47 3.96 -5.20 -4.86
N ILE A 48 5.17 -5.42 -4.32
CA ILE A 48 6.10 -6.50 -4.67
C ILE A 48 6.10 -7.64 -3.65
N ASP A 49 6.86 -8.69 -4.01
CA ASP A 49 7.16 -9.87 -3.20
C ASP A 49 6.00 -10.87 -3.06
N ARG A 50 6.33 -12.12 -2.73
CA ARG A 50 5.42 -13.25 -2.46
C ARG A 50 4.64 -13.75 -3.68
N GLY A 51 3.98 -12.86 -4.41
CA GLY A 51 3.28 -13.20 -5.66
C GLY A 51 4.20 -13.16 -6.88
N ALA A 52 3.75 -13.81 -7.95
CA ALA A 52 4.60 -14.12 -9.10
C ALA A 52 4.88 -12.93 -10.03
N LYS A 53 4.16 -11.80 -9.93
CA LYS A 53 4.17 -10.72 -10.93
C LYS A 53 4.51 -9.35 -10.34
N SER A 54 5.53 -9.30 -9.47
CA SER A 54 5.98 -8.07 -8.80
C SER A 54 6.38 -6.97 -9.79
N CYS A 55 7.18 -7.31 -10.80
CA CYS A 55 7.62 -6.37 -11.82
C CYS A 55 6.45 -5.78 -12.59
N GLU A 56 5.54 -6.63 -13.04
CA GLU A 56 4.38 -6.24 -13.83
C GLU A 56 3.38 -5.38 -13.05
N VAL A 57 3.23 -5.62 -11.73
CA VAL A 57 2.40 -4.77 -10.86
C VAL A 57 3.00 -3.36 -10.77
N VAL A 58 4.32 -3.24 -10.56
CA VAL A 58 4.98 -1.93 -10.50
C VAL A 58 4.89 -1.22 -11.84
N ASP A 59 5.14 -1.92 -12.97
CA ASP A 59 4.98 -1.38 -14.32
C ASP A 59 3.56 -0.82 -14.55
N LEU A 60 2.53 -1.53 -14.08
CA LEU A 60 1.14 -1.09 -14.18
C LEU A 60 0.92 0.21 -13.40
N VAL A 61 1.36 0.26 -12.14
CA VAL A 61 1.19 1.44 -11.28
C VAL A 61 1.90 2.66 -11.89
N MET A 62 3.13 2.47 -12.38
CA MET A 62 3.89 3.52 -13.07
C MET A 62 3.23 3.97 -14.37
N LYS A 63 2.77 3.03 -15.20
CA LYS A 63 2.12 3.30 -16.50
C LYS A 63 0.88 4.17 -16.36
N TYR A 64 0.05 3.91 -15.36
CA TYR A 64 -1.17 4.69 -15.10
C TYR A 64 -0.92 5.91 -14.20
N ASN A 65 0.33 6.13 -13.80
CA ASN A 65 0.71 7.21 -12.88
C ASN A 65 -0.13 7.25 -11.60
N TYR A 66 -0.47 6.07 -11.08
CA TYR A 66 -1.19 5.96 -9.83
C TYR A 66 -0.29 6.35 -8.66
N ALA A 67 -0.86 7.00 -7.65
CA ALA A 67 -0.12 7.35 -6.45
C ALA A 67 0.16 6.11 -5.58
N CYS A 68 1.29 6.13 -4.87
CA CYS A 68 1.69 5.05 -3.98
C CYS A 68 2.49 5.62 -2.81
N VAL A 69 2.30 5.08 -1.61
CA VAL A 69 3.24 5.29 -0.50
C VAL A 69 4.24 4.13 -0.44
N LEU A 70 5.42 4.37 0.09
CA LEU A 70 6.46 3.36 0.24
C LEU A 70 6.06 2.29 1.26
N GLY A 71 5.93 1.04 0.82
CA GLY A 71 5.75 -0.13 1.68
C GLY A 71 7.07 -0.63 2.27
N ASN A 72 6.98 -1.50 3.27
CA ASN A 72 8.19 -2.07 3.86
C ASN A 72 8.85 -3.10 2.92
N HIS A 73 8.14 -3.73 2.02
CA HIS A 73 8.72 -4.65 1.03
C HIS A 73 9.53 -3.90 -0.03
N GLU A 74 9.09 -2.75 -0.50
CA GLU A 74 9.89 -1.88 -1.35
C GLU A 74 11.15 -1.38 -0.61
N GLU A 75 11.05 -1.02 0.69
CA GLU A 75 12.20 -0.61 1.50
C GLU A 75 13.22 -1.76 1.68
N LEU A 76 12.75 -2.99 1.89
CA LEU A 76 13.61 -4.18 1.96
C LEU A 76 14.36 -4.43 0.64
N MET A 77 13.70 -4.27 -0.51
CA MET A 77 14.33 -4.39 -1.82
C MET A 77 15.36 -3.29 -2.06
N LEU A 78 15.04 -2.03 -1.69
CA LEU A 78 15.99 -0.90 -1.75
C LEU A 78 17.25 -1.19 -0.92
N GLU A 79 17.10 -1.75 0.28
CA GLU A 79 18.24 -2.12 1.13
C GLU A 79 19.04 -3.28 0.53
N TYR A 80 18.37 -4.30 0.01
CA TYR A 80 19.03 -5.47 -0.59
C TYR A 80 19.92 -5.09 -1.77
N TYR A 81 19.47 -4.18 -2.63
CA TYR A 81 20.25 -3.68 -3.76
C TYR A 81 21.15 -2.48 -3.42
N HIS A 82 21.33 -2.18 -2.12
CA HIS A 82 22.18 -1.07 -1.63
C HIS A 82 21.78 0.32 -2.14
N ALA A 83 20.52 0.51 -2.56
CA ALA A 83 20.00 1.81 -2.96
C ALA A 83 19.79 2.76 -1.78
N ILE A 84 19.68 2.21 -0.56
CA ILE A 84 19.66 2.94 0.72
C ILE A 84 20.64 2.29 1.71
N PRO A 85 21.07 3.02 2.79
CA PRO A 85 21.92 2.45 3.83
C PRO A 85 21.30 1.22 4.48
N SER A 86 22.14 0.21 4.73
CA SER A 86 21.69 -1.04 5.35
C SER A 86 21.28 -0.84 6.81
N LYS A 87 20.11 -1.36 7.16
CA LYS A 87 19.60 -1.49 8.54
C LYS A 87 19.69 -2.93 9.04
N GLY A 88 20.31 -3.83 8.26
CA GLY A 88 20.44 -5.26 8.55
C GLY A 88 19.29 -6.11 8.04
N TYR A 89 18.39 -5.58 7.23
CA TYR A 89 17.22 -6.29 6.69
C TYR A 89 17.47 -6.96 5.33
N ASN A 90 18.61 -6.72 4.70
CA ASN A 90 18.96 -7.26 3.39
C ASN A 90 18.87 -8.80 3.30
N LYS A 91 19.19 -9.51 4.40
CA LYS A 91 19.05 -10.98 4.47
C LYS A 91 17.61 -11.43 4.67
N ILE A 92 16.74 -10.55 5.17
CA ILE A 92 15.34 -10.87 5.46
C ILE A 92 14.53 -10.83 4.17
N TRP A 93 14.86 -9.94 3.23
CA TRP A 93 14.06 -9.72 2.02
C TRP A 93 13.83 -10.99 1.22
N ILE A 94 14.90 -11.73 0.90
CA ILE A 94 14.82 -12.97 0.09
C ILE A 94 13.84 -13.97 0.72
N ASN A 95 13.95 -14.18 2.05
CA ASN A 95 13.11 -15.15 2.77
C ASN A 95 11.68 -14.64 3.05
N ASN A 96 11.40 -13.37 2.75
CA ASN A 96 10.11 -12.73 2.98
C ASN A 96 9.33 -12.47 1.67
N GLY A 97 9.67 -13.22 0.61
CA GLY A 97 9.02 -13.15 -0.70
C GLY A 97 9.82 -12.44 -1.79
N GLY A 98 11.05 -12.00 -1.48
CA GLY A 98 11.94 -11.36 -2.44
C GLY A 98 12.43 -12.30 -3.52
N TYR A 99 12.45 -13.64 -3.28
CA TYR A 99 12.80 -14.62 -4.29
C TYR A 99 11.83 -14.60 -5.47
N GLU A 100 10.52 -14.60 -5.20
CA GLU A 100 9.46 -14.52 -6.20
C GLU A 100 9.53 -13.20 -6.98
N ALA A 101 9.86 -12.10 -6.30
CA ALA A 101 10.08 -10.82 -6.96
C ALA A 101 11.26 -10.88 -7.91
N MET A 102 12.41 -11.44 -7.49
CA MET A 102 13.59 -11.61 -8.36
C MET A 102 13.27 -12.43 -9.62
N GLU A 103 12.50 -13.52 -9.50
CA GLU A 103 12.05 -14.32 -10.63
C GLU A 103 11.16 -13.50 -11.59
N SER A 104 10.24 -12.68 -11.05
CA SER A 104 9.42 -11.78 -11.84
C SER A 104 10.28 -10.80 -12.63
N TYR A 105 11.21 -10.13 -11.98
CA TYR A 105 12.13 -9.21 -12.65
C TYR A 105 13.01 -9.89 -13.71
N GLN A 106 13.51 -11.10 -13.43
CA GLN A 106 14.32 -11.84 -14.41
C GLN A 106 13.54 -12.12 -15.70
N ARG A 107 12.24 -12.39 -15.60
CA ARG A 107 11.40 -12.61 -16.78
C ARG A 107 11.08 -11.32 -17.56
N ASN A 108 11.18 -10.16 -16.92
CA ASN A 108 10.67 -8.86 -17.43
C ASN A 108 11.78 -7.81 -17.67
N GLY A 109 13.02 -8.21 -17.94
CA GLY A 109 14.10 -7.29 -18.30
C GLY A 109 15.26 -7.25 -17.30
N GLY A 110 15.20 -8.04 -16.22
CA GLY A 110 16.34 -8.25 -15.31
C GLY A 110 16.80 -6.96 -14.61
N PHE A 111 18.11 -6.74 -14.62
CA PHE A 111 18.74 -5.64 -13.89
C PHE A 111 18.30 -4.24 -14.35
N GLU A 112 18.01 -4.05 -15.63
CA GLU A 112 17.57 -2.75 -16.14
C GLU A 112 16.23 -2.38 -15.51
N LYS A 113 15.30 -3.33 -15.46
CA LYS A 113 13.99 -3.13 -14.88
C LYS A 113 14.04 -2.97 -13.35
N ILE A 114 14.91 -3.73 -12.67
CA ILE A 114 15.19 -3.54 -11.24
C ILE A 114 15.65 -2.10 -10.99
N HIS A 115 16.62 -1.61 -11.77
CA HIS A 115 17.16 -0.26 -11.57
C HIS A 115 16.09 0.83 -11.77
N GLU A 116 15.29 0.71 -12.84
CA GLU A 116 14.16 1.63 -13.11
C GLU A 116 13.20 1.69 -11.90
N HIS A 117 12.81 0.53 -11.36
CA HIS A 117 11.86 0.47 -10.25
C HIS A 117 12.48 0.93 -8.92
N LEU A 118 13.76 0.62 -8.65
CA LEU A 118 14.46 1.16 -7.48
C LEU A 118 14.51 2.70 -7.50
N GLU A 119 14.78 3.30 -8.67
CA GLU A 119 14.75 4.77 -8.81
C GLU A 119 13.35 5.36 -8.55
N TRP A 120 12.31 4.61 -8.92
CA TRP A 120 10.93 5.02 -8.63
C TRP A 120 10.59 4.86 -7.15
N PHE A 121 10.95 3.73 -6.51
CA PHE A 121 10.75 3.51 -5.07
C PHE A 121 11.43 4.57 -4.21
N LEU A 122 12.63 5.02 -4.58
CA LEU A 122 13.34 6.10 -3.87
C LEU A 122 12.58 7.43 -3.85
N LYS A 123 11.65 7.64 -4.79
CA LYS A 123 10.84 8.86 -4.90
C LYS A 123 9.50 8.74 -4.17
N LEU A 124 9.09 7.52 -3.77
CA LEU A 124 7.82 7.31 -3.10
C LEU A 124 7.80 7.98 -1.72
N PRO A 125 6.73 8.72 -1.39
CA PRO A 125 6.55 9.27 -0.05
C PRO A 125 6.21 8.14 0.93
N ARG A 126 6.50 8.33 2.21
CA ARG A 126 6.11 7.39 3.26
C ARG A 126 4.67 7.60 3.74
N PHE A 127 4.09 8.72 3.43
CA PHE A 127 2.69 9.04 3.68
C PHE A 127 2.18 10.08 2.69
N LEU A 128 0.86 10.12 2.53
CA LEU A 128 0.16 11.15 1.77
C LEU A 128 -0.94 11.76 2.64
N GLU A 129 -1.05 13.08 2.62
CA GLU A 129 -2.21 13.79 3.14
C GLU A 129 -2.99 14.40 1.99
N ILE A 130 -4.27 14.06 1.91
CA ILE A 130 -5.15 14.56 0.87
C ILE A 130 -6.18 15.50 1.51
N PRO A 131 -6.34 16.72 1.03
CA PRO A 131 -7.21 17.72 1.66
C PRO A 131 -8.72 17.46 1.47
N LEU A 132 -9.09 16.40 0.73
CA LEU A 132 -10.47 15.98 0.60
C LEU A 132 -10.97 15.42 1.94
N CYS A 133 -12.04 16.04 2.48
CA CYS A 133 -12.60 15.66 3.78
C CYS A 133 -13.81 14.73 3.64
N ASP A 134 -14.01 13.89 4.65
CA ASP A 134 -15.26 13.16 4.86
C ASP A 134 -16.35 14.05 5.50
N GLU A 135 -17.51 13.47 5.78
CA GLU A 135 -18.65 14.14 6.43
C GLU A 135 -18.34 14.66 7.85
N LYS A 136 -17.30 14.11 8.51
CA LYS A 136 -16.83 14.54 9.83
C LYS A 136 -15.75 15.62 9.77
N GLY A 137 -15.36 16.06 8.56
CA GLY A 137 -14.29 17.02 8.35
C GLY A 137 -12.90 16.43 8.53
N GLN A 138 -12.74 15.10 8.52
CA GLN A 138 -11.44 14.42 8.58
C GLN A 138 -10.83 14.39 7.18
N ARG A 139 -9.55 14.80 7.05
CA ARG A 139 -8.79 14.69 5.80
C ARG A 139 -8.25 13.27 5.65
N LEU A 140 -8.06 12.81 4.42
CA LEU A 140 -7.46 11.51 4.17
C LEU A 140 -5.95 11.53 4.47
N PHE A 141 -5.50 10.54 5.24
CA PHE A 141 -4.10 10.28 5.54
C PHE A 141 -3.77 8.83 5.16
N VAL A 142 -2.95 8.64 4.12
CA VAL A 142 -2.56 7.31 3.63
C VAL A 142 -1.14 6.99 4.09
N THR A 143 -0.97 5.81 4.67
CA THR A 143 0.33 5.27 5.13
C THR A 143 0.40 3.79 4.79
N HIS A 144 1.59 3.20 4.84
CA HIS A 144 1.70 1.75 4.73
C HIS A 144 1.30 1.05 6.03
N GLY A 145 1.93 1.38 7.14
CA GLY A 145 1.58 0.88 8.48
C GLY A 145 0.64 1.81 9.24
N PHE A 146 0.28 1.46 10.48
CA PHE A 146 -0.60 2.25 11.34
C PHE A 146 0.01 3.60 11.72
N GLY A 147 -0.36 4.66 11.03
CA GLY A 147 0.27 5.98 11.08
C GLY A 147 -0.18 6.90 12.22
N LEU A 148 -1.40 6.75 12.75
CA LEU A 148 -1.99 7.69 13.72
C LEU A 148 -1.13 7.99 14.96
N PRO A 149 -0.47 6.99 15.60
CA PRO A 149 0.36 7.25 16.78
C PRO A 149 1.50 8.23 16.49
N TYR A 150 1.93 8.33 15.24
CA TYR A 150 3.05 9.15 14.78
C TYR A 150 2.63 10.40 14.02
N TYR A 151 1.32 10.61 13.81
CA TYR A 151 0.80 11.66 12.93
C TYR A 151 1.39 13.06 13.21
N LYS A 152 1.47 13.46 14.47
CA LYS A 152 2.02 14.78 14.87
C LYS A 152 3.52 14.93 14.63
N GLU A 153 4.23 13.81 14.49
CA GLU A 153 5.69 13.75 14.29
C GLU A 153 6.05 13.00 13.00
N LYS A 154 5.11 12.84 12.09
CA LYS A 154 5.25 11.98 10.90
C LYS A 154 6.47 12.30 10.03
N GLU A 155 6.83 13.57 9.92
CA GLU A 155 8.03 13.99 9.17
C GLU A 155 9.33 13.49 9.82
N LYS A 156 9.39 13.51 11.16
CA LYS A 156 10.57 13.07 11.93
C LYS A 156 10.62 11.56 12.12
N LYS A 157 9.46 10.91 12.08
CA LYS A 157 9.26 9.47 12.33
C LYS A 157 8.68 8.77 11.11
N ALA A 158 9.03 9.23 9.91
CA ALA A 158 8.48 8.72 8.66
C ALA A 158 8.67 7.20 8.49
N GLU A 159 9.77 6.63 8.98
CA GLU A 159 9.98 5.19 8.98
C GLU A 159 8.97 4.43 9.85
N MET A 160 8.56 5.04 10.97
CA MET A 160 7.61 4.41 11.88
C MET A 160 6.22 4.27 11.24
N VAL A 161 5.82 5.19 10.37
CA VAL A 161 4.53 5.06 9.66
C VAL A 161 4.53 3.96 8.60
N THR A 162 5.71 3.51 8.15
CA THR A 162 5.86 2.37 7.25
C THR A 162 5.80 1.03 7.99
N TRP A 163 6.45 0.92 9.17
CA TRP A 163 6.62 -0.38 9.86
C TRP A 163 5.66 -0.61 11.03
N SER A 164 4.87 0.38 11.40
CA SER A 164 4.01 0.32 12.58
C SER A 164 2.83 -0.63 12.39
N ARG A 165 2.58 -1.46 13.40
CA ARG A 165 1.44 -2.39 13.44
C ARG A 165 0.45 -2.02 14.53
N LEU A 166 -0.84 -2.31 14.30
CA LEU A 166 -1.91 -2.11 15.30
C LEU A 166 -1.59 -2.77 16.64
N LYS A 167 -1.10 -4.02 16.62
CA LYS A 167 -0.77 -4.78 17.83
C LYS A 167 0.32 -4.15 18.70
N SER A 168 1.13 -3.25 18.13
CA SER A 168 2.17 -2.53 18.85
C SER A 168 1.64 -1.31 19.60
N HIS A 169 0.36 -1.01 19.49
CA HIS A 169 -0.29 0.17 20.06
C HIS A 169 -1.62 -0.18 20.73
N ASN A 170 -2.06 0.70 21.64
CA ASN A 170 -3.44 0.67 22.11
C ASN A 170 -4.33 1.35 21.06
N TRP A 171 -4.64 0.61 19.98
CA TRP A 171 -5.39 1.14 18.84
C TRP A 171 -6.81 1.57 19.21
N GLU A 172 -7.45 0.96 20.24
CA GLU A 172 -8.77 1.38 20.73
C GLU A 172 -8.72 2.79 21.32
N LYS A 173 -7.63 3.14 21.99
CA LYS A 173 -7.39 4.48 22.50
C LYS A 173 -7.10 5.46 21.35
N GLU A 174 -6.31 5.03 20.37
CA GLU A 174 -5.99 5.86 19.20
C GLU A 174 -7.23 6.11 18.36
N ALA A 175 -8.12 5.12 18.20
CA ALA A 175 -9.40 5.25 17.47
C ALA A 175 -10.33 6.34 18.04
N LYS A 176 -10.19 6.69 19.31
CA LYS A 176 -11.03 7.70 19.99
C LYS A 176 -10.43 9.11 19.98
N LYS A 177 -9.19 9.27 19.54
CA LYS A 177 -8.54 10.59 19.50
C LYS A 177 -8.93 11.35 18.24
N ASN A 178 -9.15 12.64 18.39
CA ASN A 178 -9.33 13.51 17.23
C ASN A 178 -7.97 13.96 16.70
N TYR A 179 -7.60 13.46 15.52
CA TYR A 179 -6.41 13.87 14.79
C TYR A 179 -6.73 14.84 13.65
N GLY A 180 -8.01 15.05 13.32
CA GLY A 180 -8.45 15.80 12.13
C GLY A 180 -8.15 15.08 10.80
N VAL A 181 -7.75 13.80 10.88
CA VAL A 181 -7.49 12.95 9.73
C VAL A 181 -8.10 11.57 9.92
N PHE A 182 -8.37 10.91 8.81
CA PHE A 182 -8.73 9.50 8.72
C PHE A 182 -7.58 8.74 8.08
N ASN A 183 -6.95 7.82 8.81
CA ASN A 183 -5.80 7.06 8.34
C ASN A 183 -6.23 5.77 7.62
N VAL A 184 -5.90 5.63 6.35
CA VAL A 184 -6.05 4.37 5.61
C VAL A 184 -4.68 3.73 5.43
N PHE A 185 -4.55 2.44 5.75
CA PHE A 185 -3.27 1.73 5.71
C PHE A 185 -3.42 0.24 5.42
N GLY A 186 -2.33 -0.40 4.97
CA GLY A 186 -2.15 -1.82 4.70
C GLY A 186 -1.44 -2.57 5.83
N HIS A 187 -0.42 -3.39 5.49
CA HIS A 187 0.58 -4.00 6.37
C HIS A 187 0.07 -4.99 7.44
N ASP A 188 -1.06 -4.71 8.05
CA ASP A 188 -1.68 -5.55 9.10
C ASP A 188 -2.76 -6.44 8.50
N VAL A 189 -2.37 -7.64 8.08
CA VAL A 189 -3.27 -8.60 7.42
C VAL A 189 -4.47 -8.95 8.29
N ARG A 190 -5.68 -8.79 7.72
CA ARG A 190 -6.97 -9.04 8.35
C ARG A 190 -7.85 -9.94 7.49
N LYS A 191 -8.79 -10.68 8.10
CA LYS A 191 -9.79 -11.43 7.33
C LYS A 191 -10.80 -10.52 6.63
N VAL A 192 -11.11 -9.39 7.24
CA VAL A 192 -12.00 -8.36 6.68
C VAL A 192 -11.42 -7.00 6.96
N PRO A 193 -11.69 -5.99 6.12
CA PRO A 193 -11.28 -4.62 6.40
C PRO A 193 -11.79 -4.15 7.77
N MET A 194 -10.94 -3.51 8.54
CA MET A 194 -11.29 -2.96 9.85
C MET A 194 -11.47 -1.46 9.74
N ILE A 195 -12.71 -0.98 9.80
CA ILE A 195 -13.03 0.45 9.72
C ILE A 195 -13.44 0.95 11.10
N MET A 196 -12.73 1.95 11.59
CA MET A 196 -12.96 2.60 12.87
C MET A 196 -13.33 4.07 12.67
N GLU A 197 -13.44 4.83 13.76
CA GLU A 197 -13.86 6.23 13.69
C GLU A 197 -12.87 7.14 12.94
N ASN A 198 -11.57 6.86 13.02
CA ASN A 198 -10.52 7.69 12.43
C ASN A 198 -9.45 6.89 11.67
N PHE A 199 -9.67 5.59 11.43
CA PHE A 199 -8.79 4.79 10.57
C PHE A 199 -9.49 3.60 9.89
N ALA A 200 -8.87 3.09 8.84
CA ALA A 200 -9.17 1.81 8.21
C ALA A 200 -7.90 1.02 7.92
N ALA A 201 -7.85 -0.25 8.37
CA ALA A 201 -6.86 -1.26 7.98
C ALA A 201 -7.48 -2.11 6.87
N ILE A 202 -6.88 -2.08 5.67
CA ILE A 202 -7.48 -2.65 4.46
C ILE A 202 -6.66 -3.77 3.81
N ASP A 203 -5.53 -4.16 4.38
CA ASP A 203 -4.82 -5.36 3.93
C ASP A 203 -5.62 -6.61 4.31
N THR A 204 -6.14 -7.30 3.31
CA THR A 204 -6.93 -8.53 3.47
C THR A 204 -6.20 -9.77 2.95
N GLY A 205 -4.88 -9.66 2.79
CA GLY A 205 -3.99 -10.78 2.54
C GLY A 205 -4.12 -11.37 1.16
N CYS A 206 -4.20 -10.54 0.12
CA CYS A 206 -4.41 -10.92 -1.27
C CYS A 206 -3.61 -12.15 -1.70
N VAL A 207 -2.32 -12.20 -1.37
CA VAL A 207 -1.37 -13.25 -1.81
C VAL A 207 -1.49 -14.58 -1.04
N TYR A 208 -2.19 -14.62 0.08
CA TYR A 208 -2.21 -15.79 0.98
C TYR A 208 -3.27 -16.82 0.61
N VAL A 209 -3.24 -17.33 -0.61
CA VAL A 209 -4.13 -18.39 -1.07
C VAL A 209 -3.83 -19.70 -0.31
N GLY A 210 -4.88 -20.34 0.23
CA GLY A 210 -4.77 -21.61 0.96
C GLY A 210 -4.37 -21.46 2.44
N ASP A 211 -4.20 -20.24 2.95
CA ASP A 211 -4.05 -19.96 4.39
C ASP A 211 -5.41 -19.64 5.00
N ASP A 212 -6.03 -20.61 5.70
CA ASP A 212 -7.34 -20.45 6.34
C ASP A 212 -7.40 -19.30 7.37
N SER A 213 -6.25 -18.81 7.82
CA SER A 213 -6.17 -17.65 8.71
C SER A 213 -6.32 -16.31 7.99
N LYS A 214 -6.25 -16.30 6.65
CA LYS A 214 -6.33 -15.14 5.77
C LYS A 214 -7.53 -15.26 4.84
N SER A 215 -7.84 -14.20 4.10
CA SER A 215 -8.97 -14.21 3.17
C SER A 215 -8.58 -14.34 1.71
N ALA A 216 -7.31 -14.14 1.37
CA ALA A 216 -6.81 -14.08 0.00
C ALA A 216 -7.65 -13.13 -0.89
N VAL A 217 -7.91 -11.95 -0.37
CA VAL A 217 -8.76 -10.92 -0.99
C VAL A 217 -7.96 -9.63 -1.12
N LEU A 218 -8.06 -8.93 -2.25
CA LEU A 218 -7.59 -7.57 -2.41
C LEU A 218 -8.73 -6.60 -2.11
N SER A 219 -8.49 -5.61 -1.24
CA SER A 219 -9.48 -4.63 -0.85
C SER A 219 -9.11 -3.22 -1.29
N ALA A 220 -10.12 -2.46 -1.70
CA ALA A 220 -10.05 -1.02 -1.93
C ALA A 220 -11.08 -0.29 -1.07
N LEU A 221 -10.71 0.86 -0.53
CA LEU A 221 -11.59 1.77 0.17
C LEU A 221 -11.81 3.03 -0.67
N GLU A 222 -13.06 3.35 -0.94
CA GLU A 222 -13.45 4.61 -1.59
C GLU A 222 -13.47 5.75 -0.57
N TRP A 223 -12.81 6.83 -0.87
CA TRP A 223 -12.83 8.04 -0.07
C TRP A 223 -13.62 9.16 -0.79
N PRO A 224 -14.53 9.90 -0.12
CA PRO A 224 -14.76 9.92 1.33
C PRO A 224 -15.87 8.99 1.85
N SER A 225 -16.56 8.23 1.01
CA SER A 225 -17.72 7.40 1.38
C SER A 225 -17.37 6.24 2.32
N LYS A 226 -16.11 5.78 2.31
CA LYS A 226 -15.59 4.60 3.02
C LYS A 226 -16.23 3.28 2.55
N GLN A 227 -16.82 3.27 1.34
CA GLN A 227 -17.30 2.05 0.70
C GLN A 227 -16.12 1.12 0.39
N ILE A 228 -16.30 -0.19 0.63
CA ILE A 228 -15.30 -1.21 0.34
C ILE A 228 -15.65 -1.93 -0.97
N TYR A 229 -14.62 -2.08 -1.82
CA TYR A 229 -14.62 -2.94 -3.00
C TYR A 229 -13.64 -4.07 -2.76
N GLN A 230 -14.00 -5.28 -3.16
CA GLN A 230 -13.18 -6.46 -2.93
C GLN A 230 -13.12 -7.37 -4.14
N GLN A 231 -11.98 -8.03 -4.30
CA GLN A 231 -11.72 -9.05 -5.30
C GLN A 231 -11.00 -10.22 -4.66
N ASP A 232 -11.60 -11.41 -4.72
CA ASP A 232 -10.92 -12.65 -4.35
C ASP A 232 -9.70 -12.87 -5.24
N ASN A 233 -8.65 -13.46 -4.69
CA ASN A 233 -7.47 -13.79 -5.48
C ASN A 233 -7.85 -14.67 -6.68
N CYS A 234 -7.42 -14.26 -7.86
CA CYS A 234 -7.66 -14.96 -9.12
C CYS A 234 -6.38 -15.21 -9.93
N GLU A 235 -5.22 -15.18 -9.26
CA GLU A 235 -3.93 -15.51 -9.88
C GLU A 235 -3.94 -16.96 -10.40
N ARG A 236 -3.28 -17.19 -11.55
CA ARG A 236 -3.20 -18.49 -12.23
C ARG A 236 -1.77 -18.96 -12.35
#